data_270a1178fbcd723548794f7919d6567b
#
_entry.id   270a1178fbcd723548794f7919d6567b
#
_cell.length_a   1.000
_cell.length_b   1.000
_cell.length_c   1.000
_cell.angle_alpha   90.00
_cell.angle_beta   90.00
_cell.angle_gamma   90.00
#
_symmetry.space_group_name_H-M   'P 1'
#
loop_
_entity.id
_entity.type
_entity.pdbx_description
1 polymer ?
#
loop_
_entity_poly.entity_id
_entity_poly.type
_entity_poly.pdbx_seq_one_letter_code
_entity_poly.pdbx_strand_id
1 'polypeptide(L)'
;AQDKIAFTNTTETGVSLWVIDYNKRKATKLTDANLNANMGNPFTWLKDDSGLLVKFLPTNRKPLINTENAVPAGPIISVNEEGQKAQNRTYQDLLKNANDEANFETLVRSELWKVSLDGKKTKWKDVSLYRSISTSPDGKYFLITEIKRPFSYIVPFSRFPTSYNVYDSKGNLVKTIVDVPLI
;
A
#
# COMPACT_ATOMS: atom_id res chain seq x y z
N ALA A 1 -22.80 4.27 3.92
CA ALA A 1 -23.88 3.79 4.78
C ALA A 1 -23.59 4.18 6.22
N GLN A 2 -24.46 4.94 6.86
CA GLN A 2 -24.27 5.33 8.27
C GLN A 2 -24.54 4.17 9.24
N ASP A 3 -25.00 3.05 8.75
CA ASP A 3 -25.39 1.86 9.49
C ASP A 3 -24.38 0.69 9.39
N LYS A 4 -23.29 0.87 8.66
CA LYS A 4 -22.28 -0.17 8.48
C LYS A 4 -20.87 0.33 8.80
N ILE A 5 -20.11 -0.52 9.48
CA ILE A 5 -18.72 -0.25 9.86
C ILE A 5 -17.85 -1.36 9.27
N ALA A 6 -16.85 -0.97 8.47
CA ALA A 6 -15.84 -1.91 7.99
C ALA A 6 -14.63 -1.90 8.94
N PHE A 7 -14.09 -3.06 9.20
CA PHE A 7 -12.91 -3.25 10.05
C PHE A 7 -12.07 -4.44 9.59
N THR A 8 -10.83 -4.46 9.99
CA THR A 8 -9.94 -5.59 9.76
C THR A 8 -9.89 -6.49 10.97
N ASN A 9 -9.79 -7.80 10.72
CA ASN A 9 -9.46 -8.80 11.74
C ASN A 9 -8.13 -9.45 11.37
N THR A 10 -7.15 -9.34 12.27
CA THR A 10 -5.81 -9.91 12.11
C THR A 10 -5.71 -11.21 12.87
N THR A 11 -5.24 -12.25 12.19
CA THR A 11 -4.98 -13.58 12.74
C THR A 11 -3.56 -14.00 12.40
N GLU A 12 -3.12 -15.15 12.89
CA GLU A 12 -1.81 -15.73 12.52
C GLU A 12 -1.67 -15.99 11.01
N THR A 13 -2.77 -16.21 10.31
CA THR A 13 -2.76 -16.49 8.86
C THR A 13 -2.87 -15.25 8.00
N GLY A 14 -3.11 -14.07 8.57
CA GLY A 14 -3.18 -12.80 7.85
C GLY A 14 -4.34 -11.90 8.29
N VAL A 15 -4.68 -10.95 7.42
CA VAL A 15 -5.66 -9.90 7.68
C VAL A 15 -6.88 -10.09 6.77
N SER A 16 -8.07 -10.14 7.36
CA SER A 16 -9.35 -10.22 6.65
C SER A 16 -10.21 -8.97 6.85
N LEU A 17 -11.07 -8.67 5.88
CA LEU A 17 -12.03 -7.58 5.93
C LEU A 17 -13.38 -8.08 6.42
N TRP A 18 -13.96 -7.36 7.35
CA TRP A 18 -15.27 -7.59 7.91
C TRP A 18 -16.14 -6.35 7.84
N VAL A 19 -17.43 -6.52 7.77
CA VAL A 19 -18.41 -5.44 7.90
C VAL A 19 -19.42 -5.81 8.96
N ILE A 20 -19.65 -4.92 9.92
CA ILE A 20 -20.76 -5.00 10.87
C ILE A 20 -21.91 -4.12 10.39
N ASP A 21 -23.09 -4.72 10.33
CA ASP A 21 -24.37 -4.01 10.17
C ASP A 21 -24.88 -3.67 11.57
N TYR A 22 -24.87 -2.39 11.91
CA TYR A 22 -25.24 -1.94 13.25
C TYR A 22 -26.72 -2.23 13.56
N ASN A 23 -27.59 -2.06 12.58
CA ASN A 23 -29.04 -2.27 12.77
C ASN A 23 -29.36 -3.75 12.98
N LYS A 24 -28.70 -4.63 12.24
CA LYS A 24 -28.86 -6.09 12.36
C LYS A 24 -28.02 -6.70 13.46
N ARG A 25 -27.10 -5.93 14.05
CA ARG A 25 -26.13 -6.42 15.06
C ARG A 25 -25.35 -7.65 14.60
N LYS A 26 -25.00 -7.65 13.31
CA LYS A 26 -24.35 -8.80 12.67
C LYS A 26 -23.05 -8.38 11.98
N ALA A 27 -21.96 -9.08 12.31
CA ALA A 27 -20.70 -8.97 11.59
C ALA A 27 -20.64 -10.04 10.48
N THR A 28 -20.18 -9.65 9.29
CA THR A 28 -20.01 -10.53 8.13
C THR A 28 -18.59 -10.42 7.63
N LYS A 29 -17.93 -11.56 7.44
CA LYS A 29 -16.60 -11.63 6.82
C LYS A 29 -16.77 -11.45 5.30
N LEU A 30 -16.06 -10.48 4.73
CA LEU A 30 -16.11 -10.19 3.30
C LEU A 30 -14.96 -10.83 2.52
N THR A 31 -13.80 -11.05 3.16
CA THR A 31 -12.61 -11.55 2.46
C THR A 31 -11.90 -12.63 3.26
N ASP A 32 -11.09 -13.43 2.57
CA ASP A 32 -10.10 -14.29 3.20
C ASP A 32 -9.01 -13.44 3.89
N ALA A 33 -8.08 -14.09 4.60
CA ALA A 33 -7.00 -13.43 5.33
C ALA A 33 -5.83 -13.04 4.40
N ASN A 34 -6.12 -12.28 3.34
CA ASN A 34 -5.17 -11.92 2.29
C ASN A 34 -5.14 -10.41 1.97
N LEU A 35 -5.63 -9.56 2.88
CA LEU A 35 -5.47 -8.12 2.75
C LEU A 35 -4.00 -7.73 2.95
N ASN A 36 -3.55 -6.74 2.16
CA ASN A 36 -2.28 -6.09 2.44
C ASN A 36 -2.47 -4.86 3.33
N ALA A 37 -2.22 -5.02 4.61
CA ALA A 37 -2.28 -3.95 5.62
C ALA A 37 -0.89 -3.40 6.01
N ASN A 38 0.18 -3.74 5.26
CA ASN A 38 1.54 -3.30 5.59
C ASN A 38 1.78 -1.81 5.27
N MET A 39 1.00 -1.23 4.36
CA MET A 39 1.17 0.17 3.95
C MET A 39 -0.16 0.92 3.95
N GLY A 40 -0.33 1.83 4.92
CA GLY A 40 -1.54 2.65 5.04
C GLY A 40 -2.83 1.83 5.23
N ASN A 41 -3.97 2.47 5.02
CA ASN A 41 -5.26 1.80 5.17
C ASN A 41 -5.46 0.76 4.04
N PRO A 42 -5.80 -0.51 4.35
CA PRO A 42 -5.98 -1.55 3.35
C PRO A 42 -7.31 -1.48 2.58
N PHE A 43 -8.24 -0.63 2.96
CA PHE A 43 -9.52 -0.48 2.26
C PHE A 43 -10.06 0.96 2.32
N THR A 44 -10.96 1.27 1.41
CA THR A 44 -11.77 2.51 1.45
C THR A 44 -13.19 2.22 0.96
N TRP A 45 -14.19 2.87 1.56
CA TRP A 45 -15.58 2.76 1.14
C TRP A 45 -15.80 3.40 -0.24
N LEU A 46 -16.60 2.75 -1.07
CA LEU A 46 -17.17 3.37 -2.25
C LEU A 46 -18.27 4.36 -1.79
N LYS A 47 -18.39 5.48 -2.49
CA LYS A 47 -19.30 6.57 -2.09
C LYS A 47 -20.79 6.21 -2.21
N ASP A 48 -21.11 5.26 -3.07
CA ASP A 48 -22.46 4.73 -3.28
C ASP A 48 -22.84 3.63 -2.26
N ASP A 49 -21.97 3.37 -1.29
CA ASP A 49 -22.13 2.33 -0.27
C ASP A 49 -22.28 0.90 -0.81
N SER A 50 -22.03 0.68 -2.10
CA SER A 50 -22.16 -0.64 -2.76
C SER A 50 -21.07 -1.64 -2.31
N GLY A 51 -19.96 -1.14 -1.79
CA GLY A 51 -18.82 -1.96 -1.39
C GLY A 51 -17.59 -1.14 -1.00
N LEU A 52 -16.44 -1.78 -1.10
CA LEU A 52 -15.15 -1.22 -0.73
C LEU A 52 -14.12 -1.45 -1.83
N LEU A 53 -13.18 -0.52 -1.96
CA LEU A 53 -11.95 -0.72 -2.72
C LEU A 53 -10.87 -1.21 -1.74
N VAL A 54 -10.26 -2.36 -2.02
CA VAL A 54 -9.46 -3.14 -1.07
C VAL A 54 -8.10 -3.46 -1.67
N LYS A 55 -7.04 -3.38 -0.85
CA LYS A 55 -5.69 -3.82 -1.18
C LYS A 55 -5.50 -5.28 -0.81
N PHE A 56 -5.28 -6.14 -1.80
CA PHE A 56 -4.96 -7.55 -1.58
C PHE A 56 -3.48 -7.83 -1.80
N LEU A 57 -2.96 -8.82 -1.10
CA LEU A 57 -1.67 -9.42 -1.40
C LEU A 57 -1.71 -10.04 -2.79
N PRO A 58 -0.69 -9.83 -3.65
CA PRO A 58 -0.61 -10.49 -4.94
C PRO A 58 -0.57 -12.01 -4.79
N THR A 59 -1.26 -12.73 -5.67
CA THR A 59 -1.29 -14.22 -5.63
C THR A 59 0.08 -14.85 -5.88
N ASN A 60 0.95 -14.14 -6.60
CA ASN A 60 2.33 -14.57 -6.90
C ASN A 60 3.36 -13.90 -5.98
N ARG A 61 2.96 -13.50 -4.77
CA ARG A 61 3.85 -12.88 -3.79
C ARG A 61 5.00 -13.83 -3.44
N LYS A 62 6.22 -13.34 -3.61
CA LYS A 62 7.43 -14.07 -3.19
C LYS A 62 7.55 -14.09 -1.66
N PRO A 63 8.19 -15.13 -1.10
CA PRO A 63 8.55 -15.11 0.32
C PRO A 63 9.52 -13.96 0.59
N LEU A 64 9.53 -13.48 1.84
CA LEU A 64 10.54 -12.51 2.27
C LEU A 64 11.91 -13.18 2.33
N ILE A 65 12.94 -12.41 2.00
CA ILE A 65 14.32 -12.83 2.13
C ILE A 65 14.67 -12.80 3.63
N ASN A 66 15.01 -13.97 4.17
CA ASN A 66 15.51 -14.05 5.54
C ASN A 66 17.01 -13.68 5.55
N THR A 67 17.33 -12.62 6.30
CA THR A 67 18.70 -12.09 6.41
C THR A 67 19.36 -12.47 7.74
N GLU A 68 18.70 -13.22 8.63
CA GLU A 68 19.25 -13.60 9.95
C GLU A 68 20.55 -14.42 9.84
N ASN A 69 20.66 -15.23 8.78
CA ASN A 69 21.85 -16.05 8.51
C ASN A 69 22.66 -15.54 7.29
N ALA A 70 22.37 -14.35 6.78
CA ALA A 70 23.11 -13.77 5.67
C ALA A 70 24.49 -13.32 6.15
N VAL A 71 25.53 -13.66 5.39
CA VAL A 71 26.86 -13.07 5.60
C VAL A 71 26.71 -11.55 5.50
N PRO A 72 27.11 -10.76 6.52
CA PRO A 72 27.00 -9.31 6.46
C PRO A 72 27.71 -8.81 5.19
N ALA A 73 26.98 -8.10 4.34
CA ALA A 73 27.64 -7.29 3.31
C ALA A 73 28.54 -6.31 4.06
N GLY A 74 29.80 -6.22 3.67
CA GLY A 74 30.77 -5.33 4.31
C GLY A 74 30.25 -3.88 4.43
N PRO A 75 30.94 -3.01 5.15
CA PRO A 75 30.47 -1.65 5.41
C PRO A 75 30.17 -0.92 4.09
N ILE A 76 29.00 -0.31 4.02
CA ILE A 76 28.67 0.59 2.91
C ILE A 76 29.47 1.86 3.14
N ILE A 77 30.52 2.06 2.34
CA ILE A 77 31.30 3.28 2.38
C ILE A 77 30.59 4.28 1.48
N SER A 78 29.96 5.30 2.07
CA SER A 78 29.51 6.46 1.33
C SER A 78 30.66 7.49 1.28
N VAL A 79 31.14 7.79 0.09
CA VAL A 79 32.10 8.86 -0.13
C VAL A 79 31.32 10.15 -0.39
N ASN A 80 31.47 11.15 0.47
CA ASN A 80 30.97 12.50 0.17
C ASN A 80 31.97 13.19 -0.76
N GLU A 81 31.51 13.59 -1.92
CA GLU A 81 32.30 14.48 -2.79
C GLU A 81 32.40 15.86 -2.14
N GLU A 82 33.59 16.46 -2.25
CA GLU A 82 33.88 17.81 -1.71
C GLU A 82 32.92 18.82 -2.31
N GLY A 83 32.19 19.56 -1.46
CA GLY A 83 31.19 20.56 -1.89
C GLY A 83 29.73 20.10 -1.91
N GLN A 84 29.43 18.83 -1.70
CA GLN A 84 28.06 18.38 -1.52
C GLN A 84 27.58 18.59 -0.08
N LYS A 85 26.41 19.22 0.09
CA LYS A 85 25.78 19.35 1.40
C LYS A 85 25.42 17.98 1.94
N ALA A 86 26.11 17.52 2.97
CA ALA A 86 25.72 16.32 3.69
C ALA A 86 24.40 16.51 4.42
N GLN A 87 23.57 15.46 4.46
CA GLN A 87 22.30 15.49 5.15
C GLN A 87 22.52 15.54 6.67
N ASN A 88 22.06 16.60 7.35
CA ASN A 88 22.25 16.79 8.79
C ASN A 88 21.30 15.96 9.66
N ARG A 89 20.40 15.15 9.07
CA ARG A 89 19.42 14.34 9.84
C ARG A 89 19.71 12.86 9.68
N THR A 90 19.89 12.19 10.82
CA THR A 90 19.89 10.73 10.89
C THR A 90 18.46 10.25 11.07
N TYR A 91 18.00 9.34 10.21
CA TYR A 91 16.71 8.68 10.33
C TYR A 91 16.90 7.26 10.89
N GLN A 92 15.91 6.79 11.63
CA GLN A 92 15.83 5.40 12.09
C GLN A 92 15.09 4.56 11.04
N ASP A 93 15.25 3.24 11.13
CA ASP A 93 14.49 2.26 10.33
C ASP A 93 14.59 2.43 8.81
N LEU A 94 15.77 2.79 8.31
CA LEU A 94 16.05 2.89 6.89
C LEU A 94 16.32 1.52 6.27
N LEU A 95 16.10 1.40 4.96
CA LEU A 95 16.63 0.28 4.17
C LEU A 95 18.15 0.29 4.26
N LYS A 96 18.76 -0.88 4.43
CA LYS A 96 20.21 -1.00 4.63
C LYS A 96 20.94 -1.60 3.43
N ASN A 97 20.21 -2.37 2.62
CA ASN A 97 20.80 -3.15 1.53
C ASN A 97 19.73 -3.57 0.52
N ALA A 98 20.15 -4.24 -0.56
CA ALA A 98 19.27 -4.72 -1.62
C ALA A 98 18.22 -5.75 -1.15
N ASN A 99 18.51 -6.53 -0.10
CA ASN A 99 17.54 -7.48 0.45
C ASN A 99 16.42 -6.76 1.19
N ASP A 100 16.74 -5.71 1.96
CA ASP A 100 15.73 -4.86 2.61
C ASP A 100 14.87 -4.16 1.57
N GLU A 101 15.47 -3.71 0.48
CA GLU A 101 14.77 -3.09 -0.65
C GLU A 101 13.79 -4.07 -1.31
N ALA A 102 14.23 -5.30 -1.58
CA ALA A 102 13.38 -6.35 -2.14
C ALA A 102 12.25 -6.77 -1.19
N ASN A 103 12.54 -6.85 0.11
CA ASN A 103 11.55 -7.14 1.14
C ASN A 103 10.53 -6.01 1.28
N PHE A 104 10.97 -4.75 1.30
CA PHE A 104 10.08 -3.59 1.30
C PHE A 104 9.12 -3.63 0.11
N GLU A 105 9.64 -3.83 -1.10
CA GLU A 105 8.80 -3.94 -2.29
C GLU A 105 7.80 -5.09 -2.17
N THR A 106 8.24 -6.27 -1.72
CA THR A 106 7.38 -7.44 -1.51
C THR A 106 6.27 -7.19 -0.48
N LEU A 107 6.57 -6.45 0.59
CA LEU A 107 5.60 -6.12 1.64
C LEU A 107 4.55 -5.11 1.16
N VAL A 108 4.96 -4.12 0.35
CA VAL A 108 4.08 -3.01 -0.07
C VAL A 108 3.24 -3.37 -1.30
N ARG A 109 3.72 -4.24 -2.19
CA ARG A 109 3.00 -4.63 -3.42
C ARG A 109 1.60 -5.14 -3.12
N SER A 110 0.63 -4.55 -3.79
CA SER A 110 -0.79 -4.88 -3.64
C SER A 110 -1.49 -4.87 -4.98
N GLU A 111 -2.56 -5.64 -5.10
CA GLU A 111 -3.58 -5.50 -6.13
C GLU A 111 -4.76 -4.73 -5.56
N LEU A 112 -5.47 -3.94 -6.39
CA LEU A 112 -6.70 -3.28 -5.98
C LEU A 112 -7.91 -4.00 -6.54
N TRP A 113 -8.84 -4.31 -5.64
CA TRP A 113 -10.08 -5.01 -5.96
C TRP A 113 -11.28 -4.28 -5.39
N LYS A 114 -12.37 -4.24 -6.13
CA LYS A 114 -13.68 -3.86 -5.60
C LYS A 114 -14.31 -5.07 -4.97
N VAL A 115 -14.76 -4.93 -3.72
CA VAL A 115 -15.43 -5.97 -2.95
C VAL A 115 -16.81 -5.45 -2.56
N SER A 116 -17.86 -6.09 -3.06
CA SER A 116 -19.24 -5.76 -2.71
C SER A 116 -19.63 -6.35 -1.35
N LEU A 117 -20.73 -5.87 -0.77
CA LEU A 117 -21.18 -6.29 0.56
C LEU A 117 -21.66 -7.75 0.62
N ASP A 118 -21.92 -8.38 -0.53
CA ASP A 118 -22.20 -9.83 -0.67
C ASP A 118 -20.93 -10.67 -0.82
N GLY A 119 -19.73 -10.03 -0.81
CA GLY A 119 -18.44 -10.70 -0.92
C GLY A 119 -17.93 -10.92 -2.35
N LYS A 120 -18.66 -10.48 -3.38
CA LYS A 120 -18.20 -10.55 -4.77
C LYS A 120 -16.97 -9.65 -4.96
N LYS A 121 -15.92 -10.21 -5.58
CA LYS A 121 -14.65 -9.53 -5.84
C LYS A 121 -14.46 -9.27 -7.32
N THR A 122 -14.07 -8.06 -7.69
CA THR A 122 -13.74 -7.70 -9.07
C THR A 122 -12.42 -6.95 -9.07
N LYS A 123 -11.44 -7.47 -9.81
CA LYS A 123 -10.13 -6.81 -9.94
C LYS A 123 -10.31 -5.44 -10.59
N TRP A 124 -9.70 -4.43 -10.00
CA TRP A 124 -9.81 -3.06 -10.47
C TRP A 124 -8.48 -2.51 -10.99
N LYS A 125 -7.35 -2.85 -10.33
CA LYS A 125 -6.00 -2.46 -10.76
C LYS A 125 -5.00 -3.60 -10.51
N ASP A 126 -4.01 -3.66 -11.37
CA ASP A 126 -2.89 -4.60 -11.26
C ASP A 126 -1.95 -4.23 -10.12
N VAL A 127 -0.96 -5.08 -9.90
CA VAL A 127 0.01 -4.94 -8.82
C VAL A 127 0.82 -3.66 -8.94
N SER A 128 0.82 -2.85 -7.87
CA SER A 128 1.69 -1.69 -7.70
C SER A 128 2.00 -1.45 -6.22
N LEU A 129 2.82 -0.43 -5.92
CA LEU A 129 3.16 -0.04 -4.55
C LEU A 129 2.18 1.04 -4.05
N TYR A 130 0.95 0.64 -3.84
CA TYR A 130 -0.13 1.54 -3.42
C TYR A 130 0.05 2.01 -1.99
N ARG A 131 0.34 3.30 -1.79
CA ARG A 131 0.48 3.92 -0.49
C ARG A 131 -0.88 4.32 0.10
N SER A 132 -1.66 5.08 -0.65
CA SER A 132 -2.98 5.56 -0.19
C SER A 132 -4.00 5.58 -1.31
N ILE A 133 -5.27 5.51 -0.91
CA ILE A 133 -6.43 5.58 -1.78
C ILE A 133 -7.42 6.53 -1.14
N SER A 134 -7.92 7.50 -1.91
CA SER A 134 -9.04 8.35 -1.51
C SER A 134 -10.04 8.52 -2.65
N THR A 135 -11.30 8.72 -2.30
CA THR A 135 -12.37 8.92 -3.27
C THR A 135 -12.71 10.40 -3.39
N SER A 136 -13.07 10.86 -4.60
CA SER A 136 -13.63 12.19 -4.79
C SER A 136 -14.96 12.35 -4.03
N PRO A 137 -15.38 13.58 -3.68
CA PRO A 137 -16.64 13.81 -2.98
C PRO A 137 -17.87 13.25 -3.69
N ASP A 138 -17.87 13.24 -5.03
CA ASP A 138 -18.94 12.70 -5.87
C ASP A 138 -18.79 11.19 -6.18
N GLY A 139 -17.70 10.55 -5.72
CA GLY A 139 -17.44 9.13 -5.90
C GLY A 139 -17.02 8.68 -7.29
N LYS A 140 -16.86 9.62 -8.25
CA LYS A 140 -16.54 9.29 -9.64
C LYS A 140 -15.08 9.00 -9.88
N TYR A 141 -14.19 9.53 -9.03
CA TYR A 141 -12.76 9.45 -9.18
C TYR A 141 -12.07 8.93 -7.91
N PHE A 142 -10.89 8.35 -8.12
CA PHE A 142 -10.01 7.88 -7.07
C PHE A 142 -8.66 8.54 -7.22
N LEU A 143 -8.18 9.19 -6.17
CA LEU A 143 -6.80 9.63 -6.06
C LEU A 143 -6.00 8.49 -5.44
N ILE A 144 -5.06 7.97 -6.20
CA ILE A 144 -4.15 6.90 -5.78
C ILE A 144 -2.74 7.47 -5.66
N THR A 145 -2.12 7.20 -4.52
CA THR A 145 -0.71 7.53 -4.29
C THR A 145 0.12 6.26 -4.41
N GLU A 146 1.10 6.26 -5.29
CA GLU A 146 1.96 5.11 -5.59
C GLU A 146 3.42 5.45 -5.33
N ILE A 147 4.12 4.59 -4.56
CA ILE A 147 5.57 4.70 -4.39
C ILE A 147 6.25 4.18 -5.66
N LYS A 148 7.30 4.88 -6.08
CA LYS A 148 8.10 4.55 -7.26
C LYS A 148 9.56 4.30 -6.88
N ARG A 149 10.31 3.66 -7.78
CA ARG A 149 11.76 3.56 -7.70
C ARG A 149 12.42 4.84 -8.24
N PRO A 150 13.67 5.14 -7.86
CA PRO A 150 14.53 4.35 -6.95
C PRO A 150 14.16 4.54 -5.47
N PHE A 151 14.39 3.50 -4.65
CA PHE A 151 14.33 3.64 -3.20
C PHE A 151 15.65 4.23 -2.67
N SER A 152 15.69 4.56 -1.38
CA SER A 152 16.86 5.20 -0.77
C SER A 152 17.23 4.53 0.54
N TYR A 153 18.53 4.52 0.83
CA TYR A 153 19.09 4.05 2.10
C TYR A 153 19.37 5.17 3.09
N ILE A 154 19.13 6.42 2.70
CA ILE A 154 19.44 7.60 3.52
C ILE A 154 18.21 8.42 3.92
N VAL A 155 17.05 8.13 3.33
CA VAL A 155 15.78 8.77 3.69
C VAL A 155 14.69 7.72 3.93
N PRO A 156 13.68 8.01 4.78
CA PRO A 156 12.59 7.08 5.04
C PRO A 156 11.68 6.93 3.81
N PHE A 157 10.91 5.84 3.77
CA PHE A 157 10.00 5.52 2.66
C PHE A 157 8.98 6.64 2.36
N SER A 158 8.69 7.48 3.34
CA SER A 158 7.80 8.64 3.17
C SER A 158 8.35 9.70 2.20
N ARG A 159 9.64 9.66 1.91
CA ARG A 159 10.35 10.54 0.97
C ARG A 159 10.74 9.84 -0.34
N PHE A 160 10.35 8.59 -0.53
CA PHE A 160 10.59 7.89 -1.79
C PHE A 160 9.80 8.56 -2.94
N PRO A 161 10.26 8.42 -4.18
CA PRO A 161 9.54 8.93 -5.33
C PRO A 161 8.08 8.47 -5.30
N THR A 162 7.17 9.37 -5.55
CA THR A 162 5.74 9.11 -5.36
C THR A 162 4.93 9.78 -6.46
N SER A 163 4.07 9.00 -7.13
CA SER A 163 3.09 9.50 -8.10
C SER A 163 1.73 9.68 -7.47
N TYR A 164 1.06 10.77 -7.80
CA TYR A 164 -0.32 11.08 -7.42
C TYR A 164 -1.19 11.03 -8.67
N ASN A 165 -1.95 9.96 -8.81
CA ASN A 165 -2.72 9.66 -10.00
C ASN A 165 -4.21 9.66 -9.73
N VAL A 166 -4.99 10.31 -10.60
CA VAL A 166 -6.46 10.27 -10.60
C VAL A 166 -6.93 9.24 -11.60
N TYR A 167 -7.77 8.33 -11.14
CA TYR A 167 -8.41 7.28 -11.94
C TYR A 167 -9.93 7.44 -11.93
N ASP A 168 -10.59 7.04 -13.01
CA ASP A 168 -12.03 6.92 -13.06
C ASP A 168 -12.53 5.66 -12.32
N SER A 169 -13.86 5.51 -12.24
CA SER A 169 -14.47 4.34 -11.59
C SER A 169 -14.15 3.00 -12.27
N LYS A 170 -13.70 3.02 -13.53
CA LYS A 170 -13.30 1.82 -14.29
C LYS A 170 -11.81 1.48 -14.11
N GLY A 171 -11.02 2.37 -13.47
CA GLY A 171 -9.59 2.20 -13.27
C GLY A 171 -8.72 2.77 -14.40
N ASN A 172 -9.30 3.56 -15.31
CA ASN A 172 -8.52 4.26 -16.32
C ASN A 172 -7.86 5.49 -15.72
N LEU A 173 -6.60 5.73 -16.07
CA LEU A 173 -5.88 6.93 -15.67
C LEU A 173 -6.52 8.16 -16.34
N VAL A 174 -6.99 9.10 -15.53
CA VAL A 174 -7.54 10.38 -15.98
C VAL A 174 -6.44 11.44 -16.03
N LYS A 175 -5.64 11.51 -14.96
CA LYS A 175 -4.55 12.50 -14.85
C LYS A 175 -3.54 12.09 -13.79
N THR A 176 -2.27 12.29 -14.08
CA THR A 176 -1.21 12.40 -13.08
C THR A 176 -1.16 13.84 -12.59
N ILE A 177 -1.39 14.04 -11.29
CA ILE A 177 -1.38 15.37 -10.67
C ILE A 177 0.06 15.85 -10.50
N VAL A 178 0.90 14.98 -9.94
CA VAL A 178 2.32 15.24 -9.72
C VAL A 178 3.09 13.95 -9.57
N ASP A 179 4.31 13.94 -10.08
CA ASP A 179 5.35 12.97 -9.79
C ASP A 179 6.42 13.66 -8.93
N VAL A 180 6.54 13.20 -7.69
CA VAL A 180 7.54 13.73 -6.76
C VAL A 180 8.77 12.84 -6.87
N PRO A 181 9.93 13.39 -7.26
CA PRO A 181 11.19 12.63 -7.34
C PRO A 181 11.74 12.31 -5.95
N LEU A 182 12.80 11.51 -5.89
CA LEU A 182 13.59 11.32 -4.67
C LEU A 182 14.25 12.65 -4.30
N ILE A 183 14.06 13.09 -3.04
CA ILE A 183 14.57 14.37 -2.52
C ILE A 183 15.58 14.08 -1.41
#